data_467fb325bf28249b249466c1ecca6dde
#
_entry.id   467fb325bf28249b249466c1ecca6dde
#
_cell.length_a   1.000
_cell.length_b   1.000
_cell.length_c   1.000
_cell.angle_alpha   90.00
_cell.angle_beta   90.00
_cell.angle_gamma   90.00
#
_symmetry.space_group_name_H-M   'P 1'
#
loop_
_entity.id
_entity.type
_entity.pdbx_description
1 polymer ?
#
loop_
_entity_poly.entity_id
_entity_poly.type
_entity_poly.pdbx_seq_one_letter_code
_entity_poly.pdbx_strand_id
1 'polypeptide(L)'
;NFSAYKQQYDFFREQQLSIKDPKKEILKSLQKAPDLSSVSGTHIAQASSNNIEESFDLRPEVINFNSYEVDPIDNRIVIGKIGKNVPIVQVPDDKLVAQDYDGLEKEIQQSLLKGIVHYPGTANPGEIGNAFFTGHSSNYVWVNSNYNDVFALLSELVVGDKVTVYWQGKKFVYQIYDIKEVSPTDTWVLQQSGNEHPSIMTLMTCTPVGTSLRRLIIRSKQLYPDPASNHAPQSNIIAP
;
A
#
# COMPACT_ATOMS: atom_id res chain seq x y z
N ASN A 1 3.48 32.39 -8.09
CA ASN A 1 4.74 32.80 -7.46
C ASN A 1 5.89 31.91 -7.95
N PHE A 2 6.29 32.12 -9.20
CA PHE A 2 7.32 31.32 -9.88
C PHE A 2 8.69 31.35 -9.15
N SER A 3 8.99 32.44 -8.44
CA SER A 3 10.24 32.62 -7.68
C SER A 3 10.35 31.71 -6.46
N ALA A 4 9.25 31.52 -5.70
CA ALA A 4 9.23 30.63 -4.54
C ALA A 4 9.36 29.15 -4.97
N TYR A 5 8.74 28.78 -6.10
CA TYR A 5 8.84 27.43 -6.65
C TYR A 5 10.26 27.12 -7.13
N LYS A 6 10.94 28.10 -7.74
CA LYS A 6 12.33 27.96 -8.18
C LYS A 6 13.30 27.82 -7.02
N GLN A 7 13.15 28.64 -5.96
CA GLN A 7 13.97 28.54 -4.74
C GLN A 7 13.80 27.19 -4.04
N GLN A 8 12.57 26.68 -3.99
CA GLN A 8 12.24 25.37 -3.42
C GLN A 8 12.84 24.23 -4.25
N TYR A 9 12.81 24.34 -5.58
CA TYR A 9 13.41 23.38 -6.50
C TYR A 9 14.96 23.37 -6.38
N ASP A 10 15.60 24.53 -6.33
CA ASP A 10 17.06 24.66 -6.23
C ASP A 10 17.57 24.12 -4.89
N PHE A 11 16.88 24.41 -3.78
CA PHE A 11 17.16 23.84 -2.47
C PHE A 11 17.04 22.31 -2.44
N PHE A 12 15.99 21.76 -3.08
CA PHE A 12 15.77 20.32 -3.17
C PHE A 12 16.86 19.64 -4.02
N ARG A 13 17.28 20.28 -5.10
CA ARG A 13 18.36 19.81 -5.97
C ARG A 13 19.71 19.76 -5.23
N GLU A 14 20.02 20.76 -4.41
CA GLU A 14 21.24 20.77 -3.59
C GLU A 14 21.24 19.68 -2.53
N GLN A 15 20.12 19.41 -1.89
CA GLN A 15 19.98 18.28 -0.95
C GLN A 15 20.16 16.93 -1.63
N GLN A 16 19.61 16.75 -2.84
CA GLN A 16 19.80 15.50 -3.59
C GLN A 16 21.25 15.27 -4.01
N LEU A 17 21.99 16.32 -4.32
CA LEU A 17 23.41 16.22 -4.66
C LEU A 17 24.28 15.87 -3.43
N SER A 18 23.80 16.14 -2.22
CA SER A 18 24.49 15.78 -0.96
C SER A 18 24.23 14.34 -0.52
N ILE A 19 23.16 13.69 -0.99
CA ILE A 19 22.84 12.28 -0.70
C ILE A 19 23.46 11.40 -1.78
N LYS A 20 24.64 10.83 -1.49
CA LYS A 20 25.39 9.99 -2.44
C LYS A 20 24.66 8.73 -2.92
N ASP A 21 23.65 8.26 -2.18
CA ASP A 21 22.82 7.12 -2.57
C ASP A 21 21.54 7.08 -1.70
N PRO A 22 20.41 7.68 -2.15
CA PRO A 22 19.15 7.72 -1.39
C PRO A 22 18.62 6.32 -1.08
N LYS A 23 18.86 5.36 -1.98
CA LYS A 23 18.44 3.96 -1.82
C LYS A 23 19.16 3.29 -0.65
N LYS A 24 20.43 3.60 -0.46
CA LYS A 24 21.28 3.03 0.60
C LYS A 24 20.93 3.59 1.99
N GLU A 25 20.53 4.86 2.07
CA GLU A 25 20.07 5.46 3.32
C GLU A 25 18.69 4.93 3.75
N ILE A 26 17.77 4.75 2.81
CA ILE A 26 16.45 4.13 3.07
C ILE A 26 16.64 2.68 3.53
N LEU A 27 17.50 1.90 2.87
CA LEU A 27 17.82 0.54 3.29
C LEU A 27 18.45 0.48 4.68
N LYS A 28 19.33 1.44 5.04
CA LYS A 28 19.89 1.54 6.39
C LYS A 28 18.84 1.87 7.45
N SER A 29 17.88 2.74 7.14
CA SER A 29 16.78 3.06 8.07
C SER A 29 15.87 1.88 8.32
N LEU A 30 15.63 1.05 7.29
CA LEU A 30 14.83 -0.19 7.39
C LEU A 30 15.54 -1.31 8.16
N GLN A 31 16.89 -1.36 8.11
CA GLN A 31 17.70 -2.30 8.89
C GLN A 31 17.80 -1.94 10.38
N LYS A 32 17.38 -0.74 10.78
CA LYS A 32 17.41 -0.25 12.15
C LYS A 32 16.11 -0.49 12.94
N ALA A 33 15.25 -1.40 12.46
CA ALA A 33 14.12 -1.89 13.24
C ALA A 33 14.65 -2.62 14.48
N PRO A 34 14.05 -2.41 15.66
CA PRO A 34 14.50 -3.07 16.88
C PRO A 34 14.35 -4.58 16.74
N ASP A 35 15.40 -5.28 17.08
CA ASP A 35 15.45 -6.74 17.12
C ASP A 35 14.49 -7.26 18.21
N LEU A 36 13.39 -7.86 17.79
CA LEU A 36 12.37 -8.46 18.65
C LEU A 36 12.77 -9.87 19.16
N SER A 37 14.03 -10.27 19.03
CA SER A 37 14.52 -11.60 19.42
C SER A 37 14.76 -11.79 20.94
N SER A 38 14.49 -10.78 21.79
CA SER A 38 14.81 -10.83 23.23
C SER A 38 13.59 -10.79 24.16
N VAL A 39 12.50 -11.51 23.84
CA VAL A 39 11.47 -11.83 24.84
C VAL A 39 11.49 -13.34 25.09
N SER A 40 12.50 -13.77 25.83
CA SER A 40 12.54 -15.08 26.47
C SER A 40 12.37 -14.87 27.97
N GLY A 41 11.23 -15.26 28.46
CA GLY A 41 10.90 -15.21 29.88
C GLY A 41 10.07 -16.42 30.29
N THR A 42 10.73 -17.56 30.41
CA THR A 42 10.15 -18.80 31.00
C THR A 42 10.34 -18.77 32.49
N HIS A 43 9.26 -18.75 33.25
CA HIS A 43 9.26 -19.33 34.60
C HIS A 43 8.19 -20.44 34.67
N ILE A 44 8.65 -21.68 34.58
CA ILE A 44 7.85 -22.85 34.88
C ILE A 44 8.14 -23.18 36.36
N ALA A 45 7.12 -23.02 37.21
CA ALA A 45 7.17 -23.54 38.56
C ALA A 45 6.82 -25.02 38.52
N GLN A 46 7.74 -25.85 39.02
CA GLN A 46 7.50 -27.28 39.29
C GLN A 46 6.58 -27.42 40.50
N ALA A 47 5.47 -28.11 40.34
CA ALA A 47 4.69 -28.64 41.44
C ALA A 47 4.66 -30.17 41.35
N SER A 48 4.98 -30.77 42.48
CA SER A 48 5.18 -32.20 42.74
C SER A 48 3.91 -33.02 42.59
N SER A 49 4.09 -34.24 42.14
CA SER A 49 3.10 -35.32 41.98
C SER A 49 2.47 -35.79 43.26
N ASN A 50 1.18 -36.06 43.24
CA ASN A 50 0.58 -37.23 43.95
C ASN A 50 -0.71 -37.68 43.25
N ASN A 51 -0.79 -38.98 43.07
CA ASN A 51 -1.77 -39.80 42.37
C ASN A 51 -3.24 -39.52 42.70
N ILE A 52 -4.07 -39.43 41.66
CA ILE A 52 -5.41 -40.02 41.60
C ILE A 52 -5.68 -40.39 40.15
N GLU A 53 -5.79 -41.71 39.87
CA GLU A 53 -6.32 -42.23 38.62
C GLU A 53 -7.83 -42.02 38.58
N GLU A 54 -8.30 -41.16 37.69
CA GLU A 54 -9.59 -41.29 37.03
C GLU A 54 -9.46 -40.61 35.65
N SER A 55 -9.58 -41.46 34.63
CA SER A 55 -9.43 -41.09 33.22
C SER A 55 -10.62 -40.28 32.74
N PHE A 56 -10.53 -38.97 32.86
CA PHE A 56 -11.22 -38.05 31.97
C PHE A 56 -10.18 -37.49 31.04
N ASP A 57 -10.11 -38.05 29.82
CA ASP A 57 -9.25 -37.54 28.73
C ASP A 57 -9.86 -36.25 28.19
N LEU A 58 -9.93 -35.23 29.03
CA LEU A 58 -10.09 -33.83 28.63
C LEU A 58 -8.70 -33.27 28.36
N ARG A 59 -8.07 -33.78 27.30
CA ARG A 59 -7.02 -32.98 26.66
C ARG A 59 -7.73 -31.73 26.17
N PRO A 60 -7.47 -30.53 26.75
CA PRO A 60 -7.88 -29.33 26.08
C PRO A 60 -7.20 -29.38 24.73
N GLU A 61 -7.99 -29.42 23.64
CA GLU A 61 -7.41 -29.12 22.33
C GLU A 61 -6.64 -27.85 22.54
N VAL A 62 -5.32 -27.94 22.41
CA VAL A 62 -4.46 -26.73 22.43
C VAL A 62 -4.85 -25.98 21.19
N ILE A 63 -5.83 -25.08 21.32
CA ILE A 63 -6.22 -24.18 20.26
C ILE A 63 -4.96 -23.34 19.98
N ASN A 64 -4.28 -23.69 18.91
CA ASN A 64 -3.12 -22.94 18.47
C ASN A 64 -3.60 -21.62 17.87
N PHE A 65 -3.74 -20.60 18.71
CA PHE A 65 -4.17 -19.26 18.27
C PHE A 65 -3.26 -18.66 17.20
N ASN A 66 -2.04 -19.15 17.03
CA ASN A 66 -1.15 -18.75 15.93
C ASN A 66 -1.59 -19.28 14.57
N SER A 67 -2.54 -20.21 14.51
CA SER A 67 -3.11 -20.73 13.25
C SER A 67 -4.30 -19.92 12.73
N TYR A 68 -4.85 -19.02 13.54
CA TYR A 68 -5.92 -18.13 13.09
C TYR A 68 -5.31 -16.87 12.47
N GLU A 69 -5.24 -16.84 11.15
CA GLU A 69 -4.93 -15.62 10.38
C GLU A 69 -6.15 -14.69 10.49
N VAL A 70 -6.07 -13.71 11.41
CA VAL A 70 -7.12 -12.70 11.56
C VAL A 70 -6.89 -11.63 10.50
N ASP A 71 -7.77 -11.59 9.51
CA ASP A 71 -7.73 -10.55 8.49
C ASP A 71 -8.02 -9.17 9.12
N PRO A 72 -7.23 -8.14 8.79
CA PRO A 72 -7.48 -6.77 9.24
C PRO A 72 -8.86 -6.27 8.80
N ILE A 73 -9.57 -5.61 9.72
CA ILE A 73 -10.88 -4.99 9.43
C ILE A 73 -10.75 -3.64 8.73
N ASP A 74 -9.63 -2.95 8.89
CA ASP A 74 -9.35 -1.68 8.24
C ASP A 74 -8.83 -1.88 6.80
N ASN A 75 -9.13 -0.90 5.95
CA ASN A 75 -8.63 -0.91 4.58
C ASN A 75 -7.11 -0.73 4.58
N ARG A 76 -6.38 -1.69 4.02
CA ARG A 76 -4.91 -1.64 3.95
C ARG A 76 -4.33 -2.44 2.82
N ILE A 77 -3.11 -2.09 2.43
CA ILE A 77 -2.29 -2.82 1.48
C ILE A 77 -1.11 -3.48 2.18
N VAL A 78 -0.84 -4.73 1.82
CA VAL A 78 0.32 -5.49 2.32
C VAL A 78 1.15 -5.95 1.12
N ILE A 79 2.41 -5.53 1.09
CA ILE A 79 3.39 -5.89 0.06
C ILE A 79 4.57 -6.53 0.76
N GLY A 80 4.48 -7.86 0.98
CA GLY A 80 5.44 -8.60 1.82
C GLY A 80 6.88 -8.49 1.32
N LYS A 81 7.11 -8.49 0.00
CA LYS A 81 8.46 -8.40 -0.59
C LYS A 81 9.23 -7.15 -0.18
N ILE A 82 8.56 -6.03 0.00
CA ILE A 82 9.16 -4.75 0.41
C ILE A 82 8.80 -4.36 1.85
N GLY A 83 8.23 -5.29 2.62
CA GLY A 83 7.89 -5.10 4.04
C GLY A 83 6.90 -3.98 4.32
N LYS A 84 6.00 -3.67 3.39
CA LYS A 84 5.01 -2.60 3.56
C LYS A 84 3.67 -3.16 3.99
N ASN A 85 3.10 -2.56 5.05
CA ASN A 85 1.76 -2.79 5.56
C ASN A 85 1.18 -1.43 5.92
N VAL A 86 0.32 -0.87 5.04
CA VAL A 86 -0.03 0.55 5.02
C VAL A 86 -1.53 0.72 4.91
N PRO A 87 -2.16 1.62 5.70
CA PRO A 87 -3.57 1.92 5.57
C PRO A 87 -3.89 2.54 4.20
N ILE A 88 -5.09 2.24 3.70
CA ILE A 88 -5.66 2.84 2.51
C ILE A 88 -6.64 3.92 2.94
N VAL A 89 -6.43 5.14 2.48
CA VAL A 89 -7.31 6.29 2.70
C VAL A 89 -8.22 6.44 1.50
N GLN A 90 -9.53 6.52 1.75
CA GLN A 90 -10.52 6.86 0.72
C GLN A 90 -10.70 8.36 0.66
N VAL A 91 -10.69 8.91 -0.55
CA VAL A 91 -11.03 10.31 -0.82
C VAL A 91 -12.42 10.31 -1.45
N PRO A 92 -13.37 11.12 -0.95
CA PRO A 92 -14.71 11.24 -1.53
C PRO A 92 -14.70 11.73 -2.98
N ASP A 93 -15.70 11.32 -3.75
CA ASP A 93 -15.82 11.66 -5.17
C ASP A 93 -16.45 13.04 -5.44
N ASP A 94 -16.93 13.73 -4.40
CA ASP A 94 -17.68 14.99 -4.50
C ASP A 94 -16.94 16.08 -5.28
N LYS A 95 -15.64 16.23 -5.05
CA LYS A 95 -14.81 17.20 -5.78
C LYS A 95 -14.55 16.79 -7.23
N LEU A 96 -14.41 15.50 -7.47
CA LEU A 96 -14.27 14.98 -8.84
C LEU A 96 -15.57 15.25 -9.63
N VAL A 97 -16.73 14.98 -9.03
CA VAL A 97 -18.05 15.28 -9.62
C VAL A 97 -18.25 16.78 -9.87
N ALA A 98 -17.82 17.60 -8.92
CA ALA A 98 -17.88 19.06 -9.03
C ALA A 98 -16.83 19.65 -9.99
N GLN A 99 -15.92 18.84 -10.52
CA GLN A 99 -14.77 19.26 -11.33
C GLN A 99 -13.85 20.26 -10.59
N ASP A 100 -13.82 20.20 -9.26
CA ASP A 100 -12.91 20.97 -8.42
C ASP A 100 -11.58 20.22 -8.29
N TYR A 101 -10.79 20.24 -9.36
CA TYR A 101 -9.51 19.51 -9.42
C TYR A 101 -8.48 20.05 -8.43
N ASP A 102 -8.45 21.34 -8.16
CA ASP A 102 -7.54 21.95 -7.18
C ASP A 102 -7.89 21.52 -5.74
N GLY A 103 -9.17 21.47 -5.43
CA GLY A 103 -9.67 20.98 -4.16
C GLY A 103 -9.41 19.48 -3.98
N LEU A 104 -9.61 18.70 -5.04
CA LEU A 104 -9.34 17.27 -5.08
C LEU A 104 -7.84 16.98 -4.84
N GLU A 105 -6.95 17.68 -5.54
CA GLU A 105 -5.49 17.52 -5.36
C GLU A 105 -5.07 17.81 -3.92
N LYS A 106 -5.56 18.90 -3.31
CA LYS A 106 -5.28 19.22 -1.90
C LYS A 106 -5.73 18.12 -0.96
N GLU A 107 -6.90 17.53 -1.19
CA GLU A 107 -7.43 16.45 -0.36
C GLU A 107 -6.63 15.16 -0.52
N ILE A 108 -6.24 14.81 -1.74
CA ILE A 108 -5.33 13.69 -2.01
C ILE A 108 -4.00 13.90 -1.28
N GLN A 109 -3.37 15.07 -1.38
CA GLN A 109 -2.10 15.37 -0.72
C GLN A 109 -2.20 15.28 0.81
N GLN A 110 -3.31 15.74 1.41
CA GLN A 110 -3.55 15.61 2.85
C GLN A 110 -3.78 14.14 3.26
N SER A 111 -4.44 13.37 2.42
CA SER A 111 -4.72 11.95 2.64
C SER A 111 -3.46 11.09 2.54
N LEU A 112 -2.53 11.44 1.66
CA LEU A 112 -1.22 10.79 1.52
C LEU A 112 -0.34 10.91 2.78
N LEU A 113 -0.63 11.85 3.67
CA LEU A 113 0.03 11.94 4.98
C LEU A 113 -0.45 10.86 5.97
N LYS A 114 -1.54 10.17 5.67
CA LYS A 114 -2.18 9.16 6.53
C LYS A 114 -2.05 7.73 6.00
N GLY A 115 -1.57 7.56 4.77
CA GLY A 115 -1.43 6.26 4.12
C GLY A 115 -1.28 6.39 2.61
N ILE A 116 -1.62 5.31 1.89
CA ILE A 116 -1.82 5.38 0.44
C ILE A 116 -3.27 5.80 0.16
N VAL A 117 -3.52 6.40 -0.98
CA VAL A 117 -4.84 6.89 -1.37
C VAL A 117 -5.44 6.00 -2.44
N HIS A 118 -6.68 5.54 -2.22
CA HIS A 118 -7.54 5.03 -3.29
C HIS A 118 -8.04 6.24 -4.10
N TYR A 119 -7.69 6.27 -5.39
CA TYR A 119 -8.01 7.40 -6.25
C TYR A 119 -9.52 7.45 -6.52
N PRO A 120 -10.18 8.59 -6.25
CA PRO A 120 -11.62 8.71 -6.42
C PRO A 120 -12.06 8.47 -7.86
N GLY A 121 -13.27 7.93 -8.04
CA GLY A 121 -13.84 7.59 -9.35
C GLY A 121 -13.25 6.33 -9.98
N THR A 122 -12.32 5.63 -9.35
CA THR A 122 -11.82 4.32 -9.80
C THR A 122 -12.53 3.17 -9.09
N ALA A 123 -12.51 1.97 -9.69
CA ALA A 123 -13.16 0.79 -9.12
C ALA A 123 -12.59 0.44 -7.74
N ASN A 124 -13.43 -0.11 -6.86
CA ASN A 124 -12.98 -0.67 -5.59
C ASN A 124 -12.40 -2.08 -5.78
N PRO A 125 -11.53 -2.56 -4.87
CA PRO A 125 -11.18 -3.96 -4.82
C PRO A 125 -12.42 -4.86 -4.76
N GLY A 126 -12.50 -5.86 -5.66
CA GLY A 126 -13.67 -6.71 -5.81
C GLY A 126 -14.73 -6.22 -6.80
N GLU A 127 -14.47 -5.11 -7.47
CA GLU A 127 -15.29 -4.63 -8.59
C GLU A 127 -14.60 -4.90 -9.93
N ILE A 128 -15.39 -4.90 -10.99
CA ILE A 128 -14.86 -4.89 -12.37
C ILE A 128 -14.30 -3.49 -12.64
N GLY A 129 -13.04 -3.41 -13.03
CA GLY A 129 -12.39 -2.13 -13.27
C GLY A 129 -10.95 -2.11 -12.78
N ASN A 130 -10.43 -0.90 -12.60
CA ASN A 130 -9.07 -0.64 -12.16
C ASN A 130 -9.09 0.03 -10.77
N ALA A 131 -8.81 -0.72 -9.73
CA ALA A 131 -8.59 -0.18 -8.38
C ALA A 131 -7.25 0.56 -8.34
N PHE A 132 -7.29 1.90 -8.39
CA PHE A 132 -6.10 2.72 -8.52
C PHE A 132 -5.66 3.29 -7.17
N PHE A 133 -4.40 3.03 -6.81
CA PHE A 133 -3.80 3.50 -5.56
C PHE A 133 -2.55 4.32 -5.81
N THR A 134 -2.42 5.44 -5.11
CA THR A 134 -1.22 6.27 -5.16
C THR A 134 -0.59 6.43 -3.78
N GLY A 135 0.74 6.55 -3.74
CA GLY A 135 1.51 6.74 -2.51
C GLY A 135 2.82 7.46 -2.78
N HIS A 136 3.36 8.12 -1.76
CA HIS A 136 4.63 8.82 -1.87
C HIS A 136 5.81 7.84 -2.06
N SER A 137 6.75 8.16 -2.95
CA SER A 137 8.09 7.56 -2.98
C SER A 137 9.06 8.30 -2.08
N SER A 138 8.79 9.59 -1.84
CA SER A 138 9.52 10.48 -0.95
C SER A 138 8.65 11.71 -0.68
N ASN A 139 8.93 12.41 0.41
CA ASN A 139 8.31 13.70 0.70
C ASN A 139 9.38 14.64 1.30
N TYR A 140 9.03 15.90 1.50
CA TYR A 140 9.92 16.88 2.08
C TYR A 140 10.27 16.51 3.52
N VAL A 141 11.54 16.71 3.90
CA VAL A 141 12.08 16.33 5.22
C VAL A 141 11.39 17.02 6.40
N TRP A 142 10.74 18.15 6.18
CA TRP A 142 9.98 18.88 7.21
C TRP A 142 8.52 18.43 7.33
N VAL A 143 8.05 17.53 6.45
CA VAL A 143 6.70 16.96 6.53
C VAL A 143 6.72 15.80 7.52
N ASN A 144 6.05 15.97 8.64
CA ASN A 144 5.97 14.95 9.68
C ASN A 144 4.86 13.93 9.35
N SER A 145 5.23 12.85 8.67
CA SER A 145 4.35 11.71 8.39
C SER A 145 5.15 10.41 8.34
N ASN A 146 4.57 9.33 8.82
CA ASN A 146 5.14 7.98 8.73
C ASN A 146 4.97 7.36 7.32
N TYR A 147 4.32 8.08 6.41
CA TYR A 147 3.96 7.57 5.07
C TYR A 147 4.65 8.33 3.93
N ASN A 148 5.69 9.10 4.27
CA ASN A 148 6.43 9.91 3.30
C ASN A 148 7.20 9.07 2.25
N ASP A 149 7.44 7.79 2.53
CA ASP A 149 8.26 6.88 1.70
C ASP A 149 7.59 5.51 1.47
N VAL A 150 6.27 5.45 1.60
CA VAL A 150 5.54 4.17 1.57
C VAL A 150 5.83 3.35 0.32
N PHE A 151 6.01 4.01 -0.81
CA PHE A 151 6.29 3.42 -2.10
C PHE A 151 7.71 3.66 -2.63
N ALA A 152 8.65 4.06 -1.73
CA ALA A 152 10.05 4.26 -2.12
C ALA A 152 10.71 3.01 -2.73
N LEU A 153 10.33 1.82 -2.28
CA LEU A 153 10.86 0.53 -2.75
C LEU A 153 9.96 -0.15 -3.78
N LEU A 154 8.97 0.55 -4.34
CA LEU A 154 8.05 -0.04 -5.30
C LEU A 154 8.77 -0.54 -6.56
N SER A 155 9.91 0.08 -6.92
CA SER A 155 10.77 -0.34 -8.03
C SER A 155 11.47 -1.69 -7.83
N GLU A 156 11.48 -2.26 -6.61
CA GLU A 156 12.04 -3.60 -6.33
C GLU A 156 11.06 -4.73 -6.67
N LEU A 157 9.81 -4.39 -6.96
CA LEU A 157 8.82 -5.37 -7.38
C LEU A 157 9.08 -5.81 -8.82
N VAL A 158 8.72 -7.05 -9.11
CA VAL A 158 8.84 -7.65 -10.45
C VAL A 158 7.53 -8.31 -10.85
N VAL A 159 7.37 -8.57 -12.14
CA VAL A 159 6.25 -9.36 -12.66
C VAL A 159 6.21 -10.72 -11.96
N GLY A 160 5.03 -11.13 -11.52
CA GLY A 160 4.80 -12.35 -10.74
C GLY A 160 4.70 -12.14 -9.23
N ASP A 161 5.21 -11.04 -8.69
CA ASP A 161 5.05 -10.70 -7.27
C ASP A 161 3.57 -10.51 -6.90
N LYS A 162 3.27 -10.74 -5.62
CA LYS A 162 1.90 -10.63 -5.11
C LYS A 162 1.76 -9.44 -4.17
N VAL A 163 0.59 -8.81 -4.25
CA VAL A 163 0.15 -7.74 -3.38
C VAL A 163 -1.18 -8.15 -2.76
N THR A 164 -1.32 -7.99 -1.45
CA THR A 164 -2.58 -8.25 -0.75
C THR A 164 -3.24 -6.92 -0.38
N VAL A 165 -4.53 -6.82 -0.63
CA VAL A 165 -5.36 -5.69 -0.23
C VAL A 165 -6.47 -6.22 0.69
N TYR A 166 -6.60 -5.60 1.85
CA TYR A 166 -7.76 -5.77 2.72
C TYR A 166 -8.68 -4.57 2.50
N TRP A 167 -9.92 -4.85 2.13
CA TRP A 167 -10.90 -3.83 1.77
C TRP A 167 -12.26 -4.21 2.30
N GLN A 168 -12.82 -3.37 3.16
CA GLN A 168 -14.12 -3.60 3.81
C GLN A 168 -14.23 -4.99 4.46
N GLY A 169 -13.17 -5.40 5.16
CA GLY A 169 -13.10 -6.69 5.86
C GLY A 169 -12.94 -7.91 4.95
N LYS A 170 -12.61 -7.72 3.66
CA LYS A 170 -12.34 -8.79 2.69
C LYS A 170 -10.89 -8.75 2.22
N LYS A 171 -10.32 -9.93 2.01
CA LYS A 171 -8.96 -10.11 1.47
C LYS A 171 -9.00 -10.25 -0.04
N PHE A 172 -8.16 -9.47 -0.73
CA PHE A 172 -7.93 -9.56 -2.16
C PHE A 172 -6.45 -9.79 -2.41
N VAL A 173 -6.11 -10.69 -3.33
CA VAL A 173 -4.73 -10.94 -3.73
C VAL A 173 -4.59 -10.63 -5.22
N TYR A 174 -3.62 -9.79 -5.53
CA TYR A 174 -3.28 -9.38 -6.88
C TYR A 174 -1.89 -9.87 -7.25
N GLN A 175 -1.67 -10.20 -8.53
CA GLN A 175 -0.37 -10.56 -9.08
C GLN A 175 0.06 -9.55 -10.13
N ILE A 176 1.28 -9.03 -9.99
CA ILE A 176 1.86 -8.06 -10.92
C ILE A 176 2.04 -8.73 -12.29
N TYR A 177 1.56 -8.07 -13.35
CA TYR A 177 1.72 -8.51 -14.72
C TYR A 177 2.42 -7.48 -15.62
N ASP A 178 2.46 -6.19 -15.22
CA ASP A 178 3.07 -5.12 -16.01
C ASP A 178 3.67 -4.03 -15.10
N ILE A 179 4.84 -3.52 -15.47
CA ILE A 179 5.56 -2.46 -14.76
C ILE A 179 6.09 -1.48 -15.80
N LYS A 180 5.72 -0.20 -15.67
CA LYS A 180 6.11 0.86 -16.62
C LYS A 180 6.42 2.17 -15.92
N GLU A 181 7.32 2.94 -16.51
CA GLU A 181 7.49 4.35 -16.20
C GLU A 181 6.80 5.21 -17.27
N VAL A 182 5.98 6.16 -16.81
CA VAL A 182 5.17 7.01 -17.67
C VAL A 182 5.38 8.49 -17.35
N SER A 183 4.90 9.39 -18.23
CA SER A 183 4.85 10.81 -17.94
C SER A 183 3.83 11.12 -16.83
N PRO A 184 4.04 12.18 -16.02
CA PRO A 184 3.02 12.65 -15.07
C PRO A 184 1.69 13.03 -15.72
N THR A 185 1.68 13.29 -17.03
CA THR A 185 0.49 13.68 -17.82
C THR A 185 -0.22 12.50 -18.49
N ASP A 186 0.29 11.28 -18.32
CA ASP A 186 -0.28 10.09 -18.93
C ASP A 186 -1.53 9.61 -18.16
N THR A 187 -2.70 10.12 -18.54
CA THR A 187 -3.98 9.82 -17.88
C THR A 187 -4.54 8.42 -18.21
N TRP A 188 -4.04 7.76 -19.28
CA TRP A 188 -4.46 6.43 -19.67
C TRP A 188 -4.27 5.38 -18.57
N VAL A 189 -3.39 5.66 -17.59
CA VAL A 189 -3.16 4.78 -16.43
C VAL A 189 -4.39 4.60 -15.56
N LEU A 190 -5.32 5.56 -15.59
CA LEU A 190 -6.59 5.55 -14.87
C LEU A 190 -7.70 4.79 -15.61
N GLN A 191 -7.47 4.41 -16.89
CA GLN A 191 -8.46 3.67 -17.66
C GLN A 191 -8.90 2.43 -16.89
N GLN A 192 -10.22 2.23 -16.88
CA GLN A 192 -10.82 1.04 -16.33
C GLN A 192 -10.48 -0.17 -17.20
N SER A 193 -10.45 -1.35 -16.61
CA SER A 193 -9.92 -2.56 -17.25
C SER A 193 -10.54 -2.88 -18.62
N GLY A 194 -9.73 -3.49 -19.48
CA GLY A 194 -10.18 -4.03 -20.76
C GLY A 194 -10.64 -5.50 -20.63
N ASN A 195 -10.98 -6.11 -21.79
CA ASN A 195 -11.56 -7.46 -21.86
C ASN A 195 -10.66 -8.59 -21.33
N GLU A 196 -9.32 -8.42 -21.35
CA GLU A 196 -8.39 -9.48 -20.92
C GLU A 196 -8.31 -9.65 -19.40
N HIS A 197 -8.42 -8.55 -18.65
CA HIS A 197 -8.36 -8.53 -17.19
C HIS A 197 -9.46 -7.63 -16.66
N PRO A 198 -10.64 -8.18 -16.34
CA PRO A 198 -11.78 -7.37 -15.92
C PRO A 198 -11.58 -6.66 -14.58
N SER A 199 -10.73 -7.19 -13.70
CA SER A 199 -10.44 -6.63 -12.39
C SER A 199 -8.95 -6.52 -12.17
N ILE A 200 -8.44 -5.30 -12.23
CA ILE A 200 -7.02 -4.98 -12.04
C ILE A 200 -6.84 -4.03 -10.88
N MET A 201 -5.62 -3.98 -10.39
CA MET A 201 -5.14 -3.00 -9.43
C MET A 201 -3.92 -2.30 -10.01
N THR A 202 -3.88 -0.98 -9.91
CA THR A 202 -2.73 -0.16 -10.29
C THR A 202 -2.16 0.53 -9.05
N LEU A 203 -0.84 0.38 -8.84
CA LEU A 203 -0.09 1.18 -7.88
C LEU A 203 0.71 2.23 -8.63
N MET A 204 0.66 3.46 -8.16
CA MET A 204 1.39 4.60 -8.73
C MET A 204 2.23 5.30 -7.67
N THR A 205 3.46 5.63 -8.04
CA THR A 205 4.34 6.51 -7.25
C THR A 205 5.21 7.38 -8.14
N CYS A 206 5.85 8.39 -7.58
CA CYS A 206 6.84 9.20 -8.29
C CYS A 206 8.15 8.43 -8.47
N THR A 207 8.84 8.64 -9.60
CA THR A 207 10.14 8.06 -9.91
C THR A 207 11.02 9.05 -10.70
N PRO A 208 12.34 9.03 -10.53
CA PRO A 208 13.11 8.38 -9.46
C PRO A 208 12.73 8.88 -8.06
N VAL A 209 13.02 8.08 -7.02
CA VAL A 209 12.79 8.47 -5.62
C VAL A 209 13.44 9.83 -5.33
N GLY A 210 12.71 10.73 -4.66
CA GLY A 210 13.15 12.09 -4.42
C GLY A 210 12.83 13.07 -5.55
N THR A 211 12.17 12.62 -6.62
CA THR A 211 11.77 13.48 -7.73
C THR A 211 10.30 13.28 -8.09
N SER A 212 9.77 14.16 -8.92
CA SER A 212 8.43 14.03 -9.52
C SER A 212 8.48 13.97 -11.05
N LEU A 213 9.63 13.57 -11.61
CA LEU A 213 9.90 13.62 -13.05
C LEU A 213 9.02 12.65 -13.84
N ARG A 214 8.81 11.46 -13.31
CA ARG A 214 8.00 10.41 -13.94
C ARG A 214 7.10 9.73 -12.90
N ARG A 215 6.25 8.82 -13.38
CA ARG A 215 5.43 7.94 -12.53
C ARG A 215 5.81 6.50 -12.79
N LEU A 216 6.08 5.76 -11.73
CA LEU A 216 6.17 4.30 -11.76
C LEU A 216 4.77 3.74 -11.62
N ILE A 217 4.36 2.92 -12.56
CA ILE A 217 3.06 2.27 -12.64
C ILE A 217 3.27 0.76 -12.53
N ILE A 218 2.59 0.14 -11.57
CA ILE A 218 2.58 -1.31 -11.40
C ILE A 218 1.16 -1.79 -11.55
N ARG A 219 0.92 -2.61 -12.57
CA ARG A 219 -0.39 -3.21 -12.86
C ARG A 219 -0.43 -4.66 -12.40
N SER A 220 -1.50 -5.00 -11.72
CA SER A 220 -1.70 -6.33 -11.16
C SER A 220 -3.10 -6.83 -11.46
N LYS A 221 -3.23 -8.12 -11.77
CA LYS A 221 -4.52 -8.79 -11.96
C LYS A 221 -4.97 -9.46 -10.67
N GLN A 222 -6.26 -9.46 -10.41
CA GLN A 222 -6.81 -10.15 -9.26
C GLN A 222 -6.64 -11.67 -9.41
N LEU A 223 -6.19 -12.33 -8.34
CA LEU A 223 -6.11 -13.79 -8.22
C LEU A 223 -7.15 -14.33 -7.25
N TYR A 224 -7.44 -13.59 -6.17
CA TYR A 224 -8.36 -14.01 -5.12
C TYR A 224 -9.12 -12.77 -4.59
N PRO A 225 -10.41 -12.89 -4.30
CA PRO A 225 -11.31 -13.97 -4.75
C PRO A 225 -11.30 -14.16 -6.27
N ASP A 226 -11.94 -15.23 -6.77
CA ASP A 226 -12.07 -15.41 -8.23
C ASP A 226 -12.69 -14.15 -8.86
N PRO A 227 -11.99 -13.47 -9.81
CA PRO A 227 -12.49 -12.26 -10.43
C PRO A 227 -13.83 -12.44 -11.17
N ALA A 228 -14.21 -13.68 -11.53
CA ALA A 228 -15.51 -13.97 -12.08
C ALA A 228 -16.69 -13.69 -11.11
N SER A 229 -16.40 -13.62 -9.80
CA SER A 229 -17.38 -13.25 -8.77
C SER A 229 -17.53 -11.75 -8.55
N ASN A 230 -16.72 -10.93 -9.22
CA ASN A 230 -16.75 -9.49 -9.07
C ASN A 230 -17.99 -8.87 -9.72
N HIS A 231 -18.47 -7.79 -9.16
CA HIS A 231 -19.62 -7.03 -9.64
C HIS A 231 -19.20 -5.75 -10.35
N ALA A 232 -20.12 -5.14 -11.08
CA ALA A 232 -19.91 -3.84 -11.70
C ALA A 232 -19.63 -2.76 -10.61
N PRO A 233 -18.86 -1.70 -10.93
CA PRO A 233 -18.60 -0.62 -10.01
C PRO A 233 -19.88 0.01 -9.46
N GLN A 234 -19.91 0.30 -8.17
CA GLN A 234 -21.04 0.96 -7.53
C GLN A 234 -21.06 2.47 -7.79
N SER A 235 -19.91 3.08 -8.08
CA SER A 235 -19.83 4.48 -8.48
C SER A 235 -20.04 4.60 -9.99
N ASN A 236 -20.97 5.50 -10.39
CA ASN A 236 -21.21 5.82 -11.81
C ASN A 236 -20.16 6.80 -12.37
N ILE A 237 -19.10 7.08 -11.61
CA ILE A 237 -18.04 8.01 -11.98
C ILE A 237 -16.89 7.18 -12.52
N ILE A 238 -16.87 7.01 -13.83
CA ILE A 238 -15.72 6.45 -14.53
C ILE A 238 -14.72 7.58 -14.67
N ALA A 239 -13.53 7.43 -14.08
CA ALA A 239 -12.42 8.32 -14.36
C ALA A 239 -12.15 8.33 -15.88
N PRO A 240 -11.89 9.48 -16.48
CA PRO A 240 -11.76 9.65 -17.92
C PRO A 240 -10.65 8.79 -18.54
#